data_06b5e737387ee37bebe83f9df7f604b2
#
_entry.id   06b5e737387ee37bebe83f9df7f604b2
#
_cell.length_a   1.000
_cell.length_b   1.000
_cell.length_c   1.000
_cell.angle_alpha   90.00
_cell.angle_beta   90.00
_cell.angle_gamma   90.00
#
_symmetry.space_group_name_H-M   'P 1'
#
loop_
_entity.id
_entity.type
_entity.pdbx_description
1 polymer ?
#
loop_
_entity_poly.entity_id
_entity_poly.type
_entity_poly.pdbx_seq_one_letter_code
_entity_poly.pdbx_strand_id
1 'polypeptide(L)'
;MGELLDELESSVKFLFQSAEESGHGSNYYVDQGCFEDIDAAMAMHVMNEIPKGTFSIDDGSRMASSDRFVIKIHGKSAHGSAPDQGKDAIVAAAAVVMGLQTLTSRVNDPQNTFVLTVGMMNGGTQSNIIADEVELVGTTRAFDKVYRKSLPQLIEACAAKIAEGYGCSAECSYRFGPSPLINEHKDLNDIARKAASDIMGKDALVPMEKQMGAEDFSVYLETIPGLFAFLGARNRAKGIDCVHHHPAFDVDEDTFPDGSAIYARFAIDCLKKLSM
;
A
#
# COMPACT_ATOMS: atom_id res chain seq x y z
N MET A 1 -11.96 27.86 16.26
CA MET A 1 -10.94 26.87 16.62
C MET A 1 -9.86 27.47 17.52
N GLY A 2 -9.29 28.64 17.23
CA GLY A 2 -8.21 29.23 18.05
C GLY A 2 -8.55 29.37 19.52
N GLU A 3 -9.64 30.07 19.88
CA GLU A 3 -10.05 30.25 21.28
C GLU A 3 -10.25 28.91 22.02
N LEU A 4 -10.80 27.89 21.36
CA LEU A 4 -10.99 26.55 21.95
C LEU A 4 -9.64 25.82 22.17
N LEU A 5 -8.66 26.00 21.28
CA LEU A 5 -7.33 25.42 21.45
C LEU A 5 -6.59 26.01 22.63
N ASP A 6 -6.72 27.35 22.83
CA ASP A 6 -6.17 28.04 23.99
C ASP A 6 -6.80 27.55 25.30
N GLU A 7 -8.11 27.30 25.32
CA GLU A 7 -8.81 26.75 26.49
C GLU A 7 -8.40 25.31 26.83
N LEU A 8 -8.02 24.51 25.79
CA LEU A 8 -7.63 23.13 25.98
C LEU A 8 -6.12 22.95 26.20
N GLU A 9 -5.34 24.03 26.19
CA GLU A 9 -3.86 23.99 26.22
C GLU A 9 -3.27 23.01 25.18
N SER A 10 -3.85 22.99 23.99
CA SER A 10 -3.60 21.97 22.96
C SER A 10 -3.31 22.62 21.61
N SER A 11 -2.77 21.85 20.68
CA SER A 11 -2.45 22.32 19.33
C SER A 11 -2.93 21.36 18.25
N VAL A 12 -3.11 21.89 17.03
CA VAL A 12 -3.38 21.10 15.82
C VAL A 12 -2.29 21.43 14.81
N LYS A 13 -1.59 20.38 14.35
CA LYS A 13 -0.58 20.47 13.31
C LYS A 13 -1.20 20.07 11.96
N PHE A 14 -1.06 20.93 10.96
CA PHE A 14 -1.46 20.65 9.58
C PHE A 14 -0.20 20.25 8.79
N LEU A 15 -0.19 19.02 8.28
CA LEU A 15 0.89 18.50 7.46
C LEU A 15 0.47 18.47 6.00
N PHE A 16 1.18 19.17 5.13
CA PHE A 16 1.02 19.15 3.68
C PHE A 16 2.15 18.33 3.08
N GLN A 17 1.89 17.04 2.90
CA GLN A 17 2.87 16.07 2.44
C GLN A 17 3.04 16.17 0.92
N SER A 18 4.29 16.02 0.46
CA SER A 18 4.65 15.81 -0.94
C SER A 18 5.03 14.36 -1.20
N ALA A 19 5.08 13.97 -2.49
CA ALA A 19 5.66 12.71 -2.96
C ALA A 19 4.98 11.42 -2.41
N GLU A 20 3.66 11.46 -2.15
CA GLU A 20 2.89 10.26 -1.76
C GLU A 20 2.95 9.20 -2.87
N GLU A 21 2.69 9.57 -4.13
CA GLU A 21 2.68 8.67 -5.30
C GLU A 21 4.01 7.92 -5.51
N SER A 22 5.10 8.39 -4.93
CA SER A 22 6.38 7.68 -4.93
C SER A 22 6.55 6.72 -3.74
N GLY A 23 5.64 6.76 -2.76
CA GLY A 23 5.67 5.99 -1.53
C GLY A 23 6.84 6.35 -0.60
N HIS A 24 7.38 7.56 -0.69
CA HIS A 24 8.57 8.00 0.05
C HIS A 24 8.39 9.32 0.81
N GLY A 25 7.30 10.05 0.55
CA GLY A 25 7.07 11.34 1.17
C GLY A 25 6.97 11.26 2.69
N SER A 26 6.22 10.31 3.19
CA SER A 26 5.98 10.13 4.63
C SER A 26 7.25 9.85 5.44
N ASN A 27 8.17 9.03 4.92
CA ASN A 27 9.44 8.74 5.59
C ASN A 27 10.25 10.01 5.85
N TYR A 28 10.29 10.94 4.90
CA TYR A 28 10.99 12.21 5.07
C TYR A 28 10.48 12.99 6.29
N TYR A 29 9.15 13.08 6.47
CA TYR A 29 8.57 13.83 7.59
C TYR A 29 8.76 13.11 8.93
N VAL A 30 8.75 11.78 8.95
CA VAL A 30 9.10 11.01 10.15
C VAL A 30 10.56 11.22 10.53
N ASP A 31 11.49 11.15 9.57
CA ASP A 31 12.91 11.35 9.78
C ASP A 31 13.25 12.78 10.26
N GLN A 32 12.41 13.78 9.94
CA GLN A 32 12.53 15.15 10.44
C GLN A 32 11.90 15.35 11.84
N GLY A 33 11.38 14.32 12.48
CA GLY A 33 10.77 14.41 13.80
C GLY A 33 9.42 15.12 13.83
N CYS A 34 8.71 15.20 12.70
CA CYS A 34 7.44 15.94 12.61
C CYS A 34 6.33 15.37 13.50
N PHE A 35 6.51 14.16 14.03
CA PHE A 35 5.52 13.43 14.82
C PHE A 35 5.90 13.21 16.28
N GLU A 36 7.03 13.73 16.75
CA GLU A 36 7.53 13.50 18.13
C GLU A 36 6.59 14.06 19.21
N ASP A 37 5.78 15.07 18.89
CA ASP A 37 4.85 15.76 19.78
C ASP A 37 3.38 15.55 19.40
N ILE A 38 3.05 14.47 18.67
CA ILE A 38 1.72 14.20 18.14
C ILE A 38 1.11 12.98 18.83
N ASP A 39 -0.07 13.16 19.44
CA ASP A 39 -0.82 12.10 20.13
C ASP A 39 -1.71 11.29 19.18
N ALA A 40 -2.22 11.91 18.12
CA ALA A 40 -3.05 11.23 17.12
C ALA A 40 -3.00 11.92 15.76
N ALA A 41 -3.16 11.15 14.69
CA ALA A 41 -3.24 11.65 13.32
C ALA A 41 -4.49 11.16 12.59
N MET A 42 -4.97 11.97 11.66
CA MET A 42 -6.02 11.61 10.72
C MET A 42 -5.65 12.08 9.32
N ALA A 43 -5.85 11.21 8.33
CA ALA A 43 -5.89 11.58 6.92
C ALA A 43 -7.14 11.01 6.23
N MET A 44 -7.46 11.56 5.07
CA MET A 44 -8.51 11.03 4.21
C MET A 44 -8.13 11.16 2.73
N HIS A 45 -8.54 10.19 1.95
CA HIS A 45 -8.42 10.20 0.50
C HIS A 45 -9.79 10.45 -0.13
N VAL A 46 -9.86 11.29 -1.15
CA VAL A 46 -11.08 11.42 -1.98
C VAL A 46 -11.19 10.20 -2.90
N MET A 47 -12.36 9.57 -2.96
CA MET A 47 -12.54 8.31 -3.69
C MET A 47 -13.77 8.35 -4.60
N ASN A 48 -13.57 8.00 -5.89
CA ASN A 48 -14.67 7.83 -6.85
C ASN A 48 -15.30 6.42 -6.81
N GLU A 49 -14.80 5.50 -6.00
CA GLU A 49 -15.43 4.22 -5.69
C GLU A 49 -16.72 4.40 -4.91
N ILE A 50 -16.81 5.45 -4.10
CA ILE A 50 -18.00 5.81 -3.33
C ILE A 50 -18.58 7.15 -3.79
N PRO A 51 -19.93 7.33 -3.71
CA PRO A 51 -20.59 8.55 -4.19
C PRO A 51 -20.23 9.78 -3.36
N LYS A 52 -20.25 10.96 -3.99
CA LYS A 52 -20.27 12.24 -3.28
C LYS A 52 -21.36 12.23 -2.20
N GLY A 53 -21.07 12.87 -1.08
CA GLY A 53 -21.96 12.89 0.08
C GLY A 53 -21.88 11.64 0.95
N THR A 54 -20.88 10.78 0.74
CA THR A 54 -20.61 9.61 1.57
C THR A 54 -19.21 9.65 2.17
N PHE A 55 -19.03 8.96 3.29
CA PHE A 55 -17.78 8.85 4.03
C PHE A 55 -17.59 7.41 4.52
N SER A 56 -16.40 6.87 4.35
CA SER A 56 -16.08 5.53 4.83
C SER A 56 -14.94 5.57 5.84
N ILE A 57 -15.19 4.98 7.00
CA ILE A 57 -14.23 4.77 8.08
C ILE A 57 -14.50 3.41 8.72
N ASP A 58 -13.92 2.37 8.17
CA ASP A 58 -14.03 1.00 8.68
C ASP A 58 -12.80 0.67 9.55
N ASP A 59 -13.01 -0.18 10.56
CA ASP A 59 -11.94 -0.71 11.40
C ASP A 59 -11.10 -1.74 10.62
N GLY A 60 -9.84 -1.91 11.00
CA GLY A 60 -8.95 -2.90 10.41
C GLY A 60 -8.30 -2.44 9.10
N SER A 61 -7.94 -3.40 8.26
CA SER A 61 -7.17 -3.16 7.04
C SER A 61 -7.93 -2.31 6.02
N ARG A 62 -7.31 -1.21 5.57
CA ARG A 62 -7.88 -0.30 4.57
C ARG A 62 -7.16 -0.38 3.23
N MET A 63 -5.80 -0.34 3.23
CA MET A 63 -4.98 -0.43 2.03
C MET A 63 -3.84 -1.42 2.22
N ALA A 64 -3.40 -2.07 1.13
CA ALA A 64 -2.35 -3.07 1.19
C ALA A 64 -0.95 -2.45 1.27
N SER A 65 0.04 -3.25 1.65
CA SER A 65 1.45 -2.88 1.45
C SER A 65 1.82 -2.84 -0.02
N SER A 66 2.92 -2.17 -0.35
CA SER A 66 3.52 -2.20 -1.69
C SER A 66 5.01 -2.42 -1.59
N ASP A 67 5.46 -3.63 -1.94
CA ASP A 67 6.86 -4.01 -1.87
C ASP A 67 7.37 -4.39 -3.26
N ARG A 68 8.68 -4.32 -3.45
CA ARG A 68 9.37 -4.66 -4.69
C ARG A 68 10.43 -5.73 -4.45
N PHE A 69 10.52 -6.72 -5.34
CA PHE A 69 11.62 -7.67 -5.35
C PHE A 69 12.31 -7.73 -6.72
N VAL A 70 13.57 -8.10 -6.69
CA VAL A 70 14.36 -8.40 -7.88
C VAL A 70 15.06 -9.75 -7.66
N ILE A 71 14.96 -10.65 -8.63
CA ILE A 71 15.64 -11.95 -8.62
C ILE A 71 16.53 -12.00 -9.84
N LYS A 72 17.82 -12.25 -9.63
CA LYS A 72 18.79 -12.54 -10.69
C LYS A 72 19.08 -14.01 -10.72
N ILE A 73 18.83 -14.63 -11.86
CA ILE A 73 19.12 -16.04 -12.11
C ILE A 73 20.43 -16.10 -12.89
N HIS A 74 21.41 -16.80 -12.35
CA HIS A 74 22.72 -17.00 -12.96
C HIS A 74 22.87 -18.42 -13.46
N GLY A 75 23.13 -18.56 -14.74
CA GLY A 75 23.35 -19.79 -15.45
C GLY A 75 24.77 -19.85 -16.05
N LYS A 76 24.87 -20.44 -17.23
CA LYS A 76 26.11 -20.53 -18.01
C LYS A 76 25.80 -20.50 -19.50
N SER A 77 26.42 -19.56 -20.21
CA SER A 77 26.27 -19.42 -21.66
C SER A 77 26.86 -20.60 -22.42
N ALA A 78 26.22 -20.97 -23.53
CA ALA A 78 26.69 -21.96 -24.50
C ALA A 78 26.02 -21.73 -25.85
N HIS A 79 26.52 -22.41 -26.87
CA HIS A 79 25.88 -22.40 -28.19
C HIS A 79 24.51 -23.10 -28.13
N GLY A 80 23.47 -22.49 -28.69
CA GLY A 80 22.08 -23.01 -28.61
C GLY A 80 21.90 -24.44 -29.17
N SER A 81 22.82 -24.93 -30.02
CA SER A 81 22.82 -26.31 -30.50
C SER A 81 23.57 -27.30 -29.58
N ALA A 82 24.21 -26.81 -28.51
CA ALA A 82 24.94 -27.61 -27.53
C ALA A 82 24.50 -27.30 -26.11
N PRO A 83 23.20 -27.48 -25.76
CA PRO A 83 22.62 -27.07 -24.48
C PRO A 83 23.22 -27.81 -23.27
N ASP A 84 23.81 -29.00 -23.49
CA ASP A 84 24.53 -29.82 -22.51
C ASP A 84 25.78 -29.14 -21.95
N GLN A 85 26.32 -28.14 -22.63
CA GLN A 85 27.53 -27.39 -22.25
C GLN A 85 27.18 -26.11 -21.43
N GLY A 86 25.91 -25.71 -21.41
CA GLY A 86 25.41 -24.54 -20.73
C GLY A 86 24.60 -24.86 -19.49
N LYS A 87 24.04 -23.77 -18.88
CA LYS A 87 22.98 -23.79 -17.85
C LYS A 87 22.01 -22.69 -18.21
N ASP A 88 20.81 -23.06 -18.62
CA ASP A 88 19.86 -22.12 -19.24
C ASP A 88 19.13 -21.29 -18.19
N ALA A 89 19.57 -20.04 -18.05
CA ALA A 89 18.94 -19.09 -17.10
C ALA A 89 17.51 -18.74 -17.51
N ILE A 90 17.14 -18.78 -18.81
CA ILE A 90 15.74 -18.49 -19.23
C ILE A 90 14.81 -19.61 -18.79
N VAL A 91 15.21 -20.88 -18.98
CA VAL A 91 14.40 -22.03 -18.55
C VAL A 91 14.24 -22.03 -17.01
N ALA A 92 15.34 -21.79 -16.29
CA ALA A 92 15.31 -21.68 -14.82
C ALA A 92 14.40 -20.52 -14.35
N ALA A 93 14.51 -19.33 -14.97
CA ALA A 93 13.69 -18.17 -14.63
C ALA A 93 12.18 -18.41 -14.89
N ALA A 94 11.83 -19.05 -16.01
CA ALA A 94 10.46 -19.44 -16.30
C ALA A 94 9.89 -20.38 -15.22
N ALA A 95 10.67 -21.35 -14.77
CA ALA A 95 10.28 -22.24 -13.68
C ALA A 95 10.15 -21.50 -12.34
N VAL A 96 11.04 -20.55 -12.05
CA VAL A 96 10.95 -19.68 -10.86
C VAL A 96 9.66 -18.86 -10.88
N VAL A 97 9.30 -18.22 -12.01
CA VAL A 97 8.04 -17.47 -12.14
C VAL A 97 6.83 -18.34 -11.80
N MET A 98 6.78 -19.57 -12.34
CA MET A 98 5.70 -20.52 -12.05
C MET A 98 5.72 -20.97 -10.60
N GLY A 99 6.89 -21.25 -10.03
CA GLY A 99 7.04 -21.68 -8.65
C GLY A 99 6.62 -20.60 -7.64
N LEU A 100 6.94 -19.34 -7.89
CA LEU A 100 6.54 -18.21 -7.03
C LEU A 100 5.01 -18.11 -6.87
N GLN A 101 4.21 -18.56 -7.85
CA GLN A 101 2.75 -18.58 -7.73
C GLN A 101 2.28 -19.50 -6.60
N THR A 102 3.09 -20.47 -6.19
CA THR A 102 2.76 -21.35 -5.06
C THR A 102 2.78 -20.62 -3.71
N LEU A 103 3.53 -19.53 -3.60
CA LEU A 103 3.52 -18.69 -2.40
C LEU A 103 2.12 -18.11 -2.14
N THR A 104 1.39 -17.73 -3.18
CA THR A 104 0.00 -17.27 -3.08
C THR A 104 -0.97 -18.43 -2.88
N SER A 105 -0.81 -19.52 -3.63
CA SER A 105 -1.85 -20.55 -3.74
C SER A 105 -1.67 -21.74 -2.78
N ARG A 106 -0.48 -21.92 -2.16
CA ARG A 106 -0.15 -23.10 -1.34
C ARG A 106 0.53 -22.78 -0.01
N VAL A 107 1.20 -21.62 0.12
CA VAL A 107 1.95 -21.24 1.32
C VAL A 107 1.18 -20.21 2.13
N ASN A 108 0.55 -19.24 1.46
CA ASN A 108 -0.31 -18.25 2.10
C ASN A 108 -1.56 -18.90 2.69
N ASP A 109 -1.98 -18.45 3.87
CA ASP A 109 -3.28 -18.83 4.42
C ASP A 109 -4.39 -18.42 3.43
N PRO A 110 -5.31 -19.33 3.05
CA PRO A 110 -6.41 -19.00 2.12
C PRO A 110 -7.30 -17.83 2.56
N GLN A 111 -7.33 -17.52 3.86
CA GLN A 111 -8.07 -16.38 4.41
C GLN A 111 -7.32 -15.05 4.25
N ASN A 112 -5.99 -15.08 4.02
CA ASN A 112 -5.19 -13.88 3.83
C ASN A 112 -5.21 -13.45 2.36
N THR A 113 -5.57 -12.20 2.12
CA THR A 113 -5.44 -11.59 0.79
C THR A 113 -3.97 -11.24 0.54
N PHE A 114 -3.39 -11.85 -0.48
CA PHE A 114 -2.00 -11.64 -0.88
C PHE A 114 -1.88 -11.63 -2.41
N VAL A 115 -1.07 -10.72 -2.95
CA VAL A 115 -0.72 -10.66 -4.38
C VAL A 115 0.78 -10.72 -4.54
N LEU A 116 1.25 -11.55 -5.46
CA LEU A 116 2.62 -11.58 -5.97
C LEU A 116 2.56 -11.53 -7.49
N THR A 117 3.23 -10.54 -8.07
CA THR A 117 3.30 -10.36 -9.52
C THR A 117 4.76 -10.23 -9.95
N VAL A 118 5.19 -11.04 -10.93
CA VAL A 118 6.41 -10.79 -11.69
C VAL A 118 6.02 -9.97 -12.92
N GLY A 119 6.37 -8.69 -12.91
CA GLY A 119 5.99 -7.74 -13.97
C GLY A 119 7.00 -7.64 -15.11
N MET A 120 8.27 -8.03 -14.85
CA MET A 120 9.35 -7.95 -15.85
C MET A 120 10.20 -9.21 -15.80
N MET A 121 10.61 -9.69 -16.98
CA MET A 121 11.56 -10.77 -17.18
C MET A 121 12.48 -10.37 -18.31
N ASN A 122 13.75 -10.14 -18.01
CA ASN A 122 14.75 -9.68 -18.97
C ASN A 122 15.95 -10.61 -19.00
N GLY A 123 16.36 -11.08 -20.17
CA GLY A 123 17.52 -11.94 -20.31
C GLY A 123 17.76 -12.41 -21.73
N GLY A 124 18.96 -12.98 -21.94
CA GLY A 124 19.42 -13.43 -23.25
C GLY A 124 19.92 -12.28 -24.14
N THR A 125 20.79 -12.63 -25.08
CA THR A 125 21.46 -11.67 -25.98
C THR A 125 21.24 -12.01 -27.46
N GLN A 126 21.17 -13.30 -27.80
CA GLN A 126 20.99 -13.80 -29.17
C GLN A 126 20.14 -15.07 -29.19
N SER A 127 19.37 -15.28 -30.24
CA SER A 127 18.47 -16.43 -30.38
C SER A 127 19.17 -17.80 -30.41
N ASN A 128 20.48 -17.85 -30.70
CA ASN A 128 21.28 -19.04 -30.79
C ASN A 128 22.32 -19.19 -29.67
N ILE A 129 22.16 -18.43 -28.57
CA ILE A 129 23.03 -18.50 -27.39
C ILE A 129 22.16 -18.80 -26.16
N ILE A 130 22.56 -19.81 -25.37
CA ILE A 130 21.97 -20.08 -24.04
C ILE A 130 22.26 -18.89 -23.14
N ALA A 131 21.23 -18.34 -22.54
CA ALA A 131 21.36 -17.19 -21.63
C ALA A 131 22.07 -17.60 -20.33
N ASP A 132 23.01 -16.80 -19.90
CA ASP A 132 23.73 -16.95 -18.63
C ASP A 132 23.17 -16.09 -17.51
N GLU A 133 22.33 -15.11 -17.82
CA GLU A 133 21.64 -14.30 -16.82
C GLU A 133 20.21 -13.95 -17.23
N VAL A 134 19.29 -13.96 -16.24
CA VAL A 134 17.94 -13.42 -16.37
C VAL A 134 17.60 -12.65 -15.10
N GLU A 135 17.05 -11.44 -15.27
CA GLU A 135 16.49 -10.63 -14.18
C GLU A 135 14.97 -10.70 -14.20
N LEU A 136 14.38 -11.02 -13.05
CA LEU A 136 12.96 -10.95 -12.77
C LEU A 136 12.72 -9.77 -11.82
N VAL A 137 11.75 -8.91 -12.15
CA VAL A 137 11.32 -7.81 -11.27
C VAL A 137 9.85 -7.97 -10.96
N GLY A 138 9.50 -7.90 -9.68
CA GLY A 138 8.14 -8.10 -9.25
C GLY A 138 7.73 -7.23 -8.05
N THR A 139 6.48 -7.37 -7.69
CA THR A 139 5.87 -6.66 -6.57
C THR A 139 5.02 -7.60 -5.73
N THR A 140 4.88 -7.29 -4.45
CA THR A 140 3.92 -7.94 -3.55
C THR A 140 2.97 -6.93 -2.92
N ARG A 141 1.77 -7.42 -2.58
CA ARG A 141 0.76 -6.70 -1.82
C ARG A 141 0.24 -7.60 -0.72
N ALA A 142 0.19 -7.12 0.51
CA ALA A 142 -0.32 -7.87 1.65
C ALA A 142 -1.03 -6.94 2.64
N PHE A 143 -2.01 -7.46 3.37
CA PHE A 143 -2.62 -6.76 4.52
C PHE A 143 -2.06 -7.25 5.85
N ASP A 144 -1.56 -8.47 5.91
CA ASP A 144 -0.98 -9.06 7.12
C ASP A 144 0.49 -8.65 7.27
N LYS A 145 0.79 -7.91 8.35
CA LYS A 145 2.14 -7.42 8.66
C LYS A 145 3.14 -8.56 8.96
N VAL A 146 2.66 -9.68 9.54
CA VAL A 146 3.53 -10.82 9.90
C VAL A 146 3.92 -11.60 8.66
N TYR A 147 2.92 -11.94 7.82
CA TYR A 147 3.17 -12.62 6.55
C TYR A 147 4.07 -11.78 5.63
N ARG A 148 3.81 -10.46 5.53
CA ARG A 148 4.67 -9.55 4.78
C ARG A 148 6.14 -9.63 5.17
N LYS A 149 6.43 -9.67 6.49
CA LYS A 149 7.80 -9.77 7.01
C LYS A 149 8.50 -11.08 6.62
N SER A 150 7.77 -12.15 6.32
CA SER A 150 8.31 -13.43 5.90
C SER A 150 8.58 -13.53 4.40
N LEU A 151 8.01 -12.62 3.58
CA LEU A 151 8.09 -12.68 2.12
C LEU A 151 9.52 -12.68 1.55
N PRO A 152 10.47 -11.87 2.05
CA PRO A 152 11.84 -11.91 1.55
C PRO A 152 12.44 -13.31 1.58
N GLN A 153 12.35 -14.00 2.72
CA GLN A 153 12.88 -15.36 2.90
C GLN A 153 12.11 -16.40 2.07
N LEU A 154 10.79 -16.27 1.97
CA LEU A 154 9.96 -17.18 1.18
C LEU A 154 10.27 -17.08 -0.31
N ILE A 155 10.41 -15.86 -0.84
CA ILE A 155 10.72 -15.59 -2.25
C ILE A 155 12.14 -16.10 -2.58
N GLU A 156 13.12 -15.74 -1.75
CA GLU A 156 14.51 -16.16 -1.90
C GLU A 156 14.64 -17.69 -1.88
N ALA A 157 14.06 -18.35 -0.87
CA ALA A 157 14.11 -19.80 -0.75
C ALA A 157 13.43 -20.52 -1.91
N CYS A 158 12.30 -20.00 -2.39
CA CYS A 158 11.60 -20.54 -3.56
C CYS A 158 12.47 -20.41 -4.82
N ALA A 159 12.99 -19.22 -5.09
CA ALA A 159 13.81 -18.95 -6.27
C ALA A 159 15.11 -19.77 -6.27
N ALA A 160 15.83 -19.81 -5.15
CA ALA A 160 17.09 -20.51 -5.03
C ALA A 160 16.95 -22.03 -5.27
N LYS A 161 15.96 -22.68 -4.62
CA LYS A 161 15.75 -24.12 -4.76
C LYS A 161 15.31 -24.53 -6.17
N ILE A 162 14.50 -23.70 -6.83
CA ILE A 162 14.08 -23.98 -8.19
C ILE A 162 15.25 -23.78 -9.16
N ALA A 163 15.98 -22.67 -9.05
CA ALA A 163 17.14 -22.41 -9.92
C ALA A 163 18.21 -23.50 -9.81
N GLU A 164 18.47 -23.99 -8.58
CA GLU A 164 19.40 -25.11 -8.32
C GLU A 164 18.99 -26.37 -9.08
N GLY A 165 17.69 -26.70 -9.16
CA GLY A 165 17.17 -27.83 -9.91
C GLY A 165 17.49 -27.79 -11.43
N TYR A 166 17.78 -26.60 -11.96
CA TYR A 166 18.23 -26.38 -13.36
C TYR A 166 19.74 -26.16 -13.45
N GLY A 167 20.47 -26.36 -12.34
CA GLY A 167 21.92 -26.15 -12.28
C GLY A 167 22.34 -24.69 -12.31
N CYS A 168 21.37 -23.76 -12.08
CA CYS A 168 21.57 -22.33 -11.96
C CYS A 168 21.62 -21.91 -10.49
N SER A 169 21.98 -20.66 -10.22
CA SER A 169 21.79 -20.02 -8.91
C SER A 169 20.84 -18.82 -9.00
N ALA A 170 20.30 -18.39 -7.87
CA ALA A 170 19.47 -17.21 -7.79
C ALA A 170 19.94 -16.29 -6.66
N GLU A 171 19.96 -14.98 -6.92
CA GLU A 171 20.14 -13.91 -5.93
C GLU A 171 18.85 -13.12 -5.83
N CYS A 172 18.40 -12.83 -4.61
CA CYS A 172 17.16 -12.09 -4.37
C CYS A 172 17.46 -10.82 -3.59
N SER A 173 16.89 -9.70 -4.04
CA SER A 173 16.79 -8.47 -3.25
C SER A 173 15.34 -8.10 -3.08
N TYR A 174 14.97 -7.66 -1.86
CA TYR A 174 13.61 -7.28 -1.51
C TYR A 174 13.63 -5.91 -0.85
N ARG A 175 12.78 -5.00 -1.31
CA ARG A 175 12.63 -3.67 -0.74
C ARG A 175 11.20 -3.48 -0.24
N PHE A 176 11.08 -3.25 1.06
CA PHE A 176 9.83 -2.82 1.66
C PHE A 176 9.50 -1.39 1.23
N GLY A 177 8.27 -1.19 0.77
CA GLY A 177 7.66 0.13 0.57
C GLY A 177 6.65 0.42 1.68
N PRO A 178 5.58 1.20 1.41
CA PRO A 178 4.54 1.49 2.39
C PRO A 178 3.98 0.23 3.03
N SER A 179 3.79 0.28 4.35
CA SER A 179 3.19 -0.80 5.13
C SER A 179 1.69 -0.95 4.83
N PRO A 180 1.05 -2.06 5.22
CA PRO A 180 -0.41 -2.10 5.20
C PRO A 180 -0.98 -0.97 6.06
N LEU A 181 -1.91 -0.22 5.50
CA LEU A 181 -2.64 0.81 6.21
C LEU A 181 -3.82 0.18 6.96
N ILE A 182 -3.79 0.29 8.30
CA ILE A 182 -4.73 -0.38 9.18
C ILE A 182 -5.26 0.60 10.22
N ASN A 183 -6.57 0.75 10.31
CA ASN A 183 -7.26 1.53 11.34
C ASN A 183 -7.39 0.68 12.62
N GLU A 184 -6.34 0.64 13.44
CA GLU A 184 -6.26 -0.21 14.65
C GLU A 184 -6.93 0.45 15.87
N HIS A 185 -7.04 1.79 15.88
CA HIS A 185 -7.53 2.58 17.03
C HIS A 185 -9.03 2.84 16.93
N LYS A 186 -9.82 1.88 17.43
CA LYS A 186 -11.29 1.94 17.38
C LYS A 186 -11.88 3.22 17.96
N ASP A 187 -11.30 3.72 19.02
CA ASP A 187 -11.75 4.95 19.69
C ASP A 187 -11.56 6.20 18.83
N LEU A 188 -10.46 6.30 18.07
CA LEU A 188 -10.26 7.36 17.08
C LEU A 188 -11.22 7.19 15.90
N ASN A 189 -11.41 5.95 15.42
CA ASN A 189 -12.38 5.65 14.36
C ASN A 189 -13.81 6.07 14.77
N ASP A 190 -14.21 5.83 16.01
CA ASP A 190 -15.54 6.22 16.52
C ASP A 190 -15.70 7.75 16.60
N ILE A 191 -14.63 8.50 16.96
CA ILE A 191 -14.63 9.97 16.90
C ILE A 191 -14.82 10.44 15.45
N ALA A 192 -14.11 9.85 14.49
CA ALA A 192 -14.24 10.22 13.08
C ALA A 192 -15.62 9.88 12.51
N ARG A 193 -16.18 8.71 12.85
CA ARG A 193 -17.56 8.34 12.47
C ARG A 193 -18.57 9.34 13.03
N LYS A 194 -18.40 9.72 14.28
CA LYS A 194 -19.26 10.73 14.90
C LYS A 194 -19.13 12.08 14.21
N ALA A 195 -17.92 12.54 13.95
CA ALA A 195 -17.66 13.80 13.24
C ALA A 195 -18.34 13.82 11.86
N ALA A 196 -18.16 12.76 11.06
CA ALA A 196 -18.78 12.63 9.76
C ALA A 196 -20.32 12.58 9.85
N SER A 197 -20.88 11.84 10.82
CA SER A 197 -22.32 11.77 11.04
C SER A 197 -22.93 13.13 11.48
N ASP A 198 -22.21 13.90 12.29
CA ASP A 198 -22.66 15.22 12.74
C ASP A 198 -22.65 16.26 11.59
N ILE A 199 -21.71 16.14 10.64
CA ILE A 199 -21.55 17.04 9.48
C ILE A 199 -22.46 16.64 8.31
N MET A 200 -22.43 15.37 7.91
CA MET A 200 -23.05 14.87 6.68
C MET A 200 -24.36 14.11 6.92
N GLY A 201 -24.66 13.78 8.17
CA GLY A 201 -25.78 12.91 8.54
C GLY A 201 -25.38 11.42 8.63
N LYS A 202 -26.20 10.64 9.35
CA LYS A 202 -25.89 9.21 9.61
C LYS A 202 -25.87 8.36 8.36
N ASP A 203 -26.71 8.69 7.37
CA ASP A 203 -26.81 7.94 6.11
C ASP A 203 -25.60 8.17 5.19
N ALA A 204 -24.74 9.14 5.50
CA ALA A 204 -23.49 9.37 4.78
C ALA A 204 -22.42 8.31 5.08
N LEU A 205 -22.51 7.61 6.22
CA LEU A 205 -21.55 6.55 6.56
C LEU A 205 -21.82 5.29 5.75
N VAL A 206 -20.89 4.94 4.89
CA VAL A 206 -20.97 3.75 4.02
C VAL A 206 -19.74 2.86 4.21
N PRO A 207 -19.88 1.54 4.12
CA PRO A 207 -18.73 0.65 4.08
C PRO A 207 -17.99 0.81 2.74
N MET A 208 -16.70 0.61 2.76
CA MET A 208 -15.88 0.51 1.56
C MET A 208 -14.91 -0.67 1.66
N GLU A 209 -14.90 -1.51 0.65
CA GLU A 209 -13.98 -2.63 0.58
C GLU A 209 -12.52 -2.17 0.68
N LYS A 210 -11.70 -2.98 1.35
CA LYS A 210 -10.26 -2.72 1.46
C LYS A 210 -9.60 -2.70 0.08
N GLN A 211 -8.68 -1.79 -0.14
CA GLN A 211 -8.05 -1.54 -1.43
C GLN A 211 -6.69 -2.24 -1.54
N MET A 212 -6.38 -2.78 -2.73
CA MET A 212 -5.06 -3.35 -3.01
C MET A 212 -4.00 -2.29 -3.36
N GLY A 213 -4.39 -1.02 -3.49
CA GLY A 213 -3.49 0.12 -3.52
C GLY A 213 -2.73 0.26 -2.20
N ALA A 214 -1.61 0.96 -2.23
CA ALA A 214 -0.84 1.32 -1.04
C ALA A 214 -0.97 2.81 -0.77
N GLU A 215 -0.73 3.20 0.48
CA GLU A 215 -0.81 4.58 0.97
C GLU A 215 0.32 4.79 1.98
N ASP A 216 1.15 5.80 1.77
CA ASP A 216 2.34 6.02 2.60
C ASP A 216 2.01 6.68 3.96
N PHE A 217 0.78 7.15 4.18
CA PHE A 217 0.28 7.51 5.50
C PHE A 217 0.41 6.37 6.52
N SER A 218 0.46 5.12 6.04
CA SER A 218 0.74 3.94 6.86
C SER A 218 2.03 4.05 7.67
N VAL A 219 3.03 4.79 7.18
CA VAL A 219 4.30 5.03 7.88
C VAL A 219 4.08 5.85 9.15
N TYR A 220 3.18 6.83 9.10
CA TYR A 220 2.82 7.61 10.30
C TYR A 220 2.09 6.74 11.32
N LEU A 221 1.21 5.84 10.88
CA LEU A 221 0.51 4.90 11.76
C LEU A 221 1.42 3.85 12.41
N GLU A 222 2.65 3.71 11.96
CA GLU A 222 3.67 2.90 12.65
C GLU A 222 4.32 3.65 13.82
N THR A 223 4.22 4.98 13.85
CA THR A 223 4.86 5.83 14.87
C THR A 223 3.87 6.40 15.87
N ILE A 224 2.66 6.73 15.45
CA ILE A 224 1.63 7.36 16.29
C ILE A 224 0.26 6.71 16.05
N PRO A 225 -0.64 6.78 17.05
CA PRO A 225 -2.04 6.42 16.86
C PRO A 225 -2.70 7.26 15.77
N GLY A 226 -3.57 6.64 14.96
CA GLY A 226 -4.25 7.41 13.92
C GLY A 226 -5.23 6.57 13.13
N LEU A 227 -5.81 7.21 12.12
CA LEU A 227 -6.77 6.61 11.22
C LEU A 227 -6.69 7.20 9.81
N PHE A 228 -7.17 6.43 8.86
CA PHE A 228 -7.33 6.85 7.47
C PHE A 228 -8.76 6.60 7.00
N ALA A 229 -9.35 7.61 6.37
CA ALA A 229 -10.73 7.58 5.91
C ALA A 229 -10.83 7.78 4.40
N PHE A 230 -12.01 7.52 3.84
CA PHE A 230 -12.32 7.78 2.44
C PHE A 230 -13.52 8.69 2.32
N LEU A 231 -13.38 9.77 1.54
CA LEU A 231 -14.41 10.74 1.26
C LEU A 231 -14.93 10.55 -0.17
N GLY A 232 -16.21 10.31 -0.34
CA GLY A 232 -16.82 10.08 -1.64
C GLY A 232 -16.79 11.34 -2.51
N ALA A 233 -16.30 11.19 -3.75
CA ALA A 233 -16.19 12.28 -4.72
C ALA A 233 -16.85 11.98 -6.07
N ARG A 234 -17.39 10.75 -6.28
CA ARG A 234 -18.05 10.38 -7.52
C ARG A 234 -19.38 11.11 -7.70
N ASN A 235 -19.58 11.75 -8.86
CA ASN A 235 -20.84 12.36 -9.23
C ASN A 235 -21.20 12.07 -10.69
N ARG A 236 -21.97 11.00 -10.91
CA ARG A 236 -22.39 10.58 -12.26
C ARG A 236 -23.23 11.64 -12.98
N ALA A 237 -24.00 12.45 -12.26
CA ALA A 237 -24.79 13.50 -12.87
C ALA A 237 -23.94 14.62 -13.48
N LYS A 238 -22.73 14.83 -12.96
CA LYS A 238 -21.71 15.74 -13.53
C LYS A 238 -20.74 15.03 -14.49
N GLY A 239 -20.89 13.72 -14.76
CA GLY A 239 -19.97 12.94 -15.59
C GLY A 239 -18.68 12.52 -14.86
N ILE A 240 -18.61 12.71 -13.54
CA ILE A 240 -17.47 12.34 -12.71
C ILE A 240 -17.64 10.90 -12.20
N ASP A 241 -17.10 9.92 -12.93
CA ASP A 241 -17.26 8.48 -12.64
C ASP A 241 -15.98 7.65 -12.94
N CYS A 242 -14.90 8.30 -13.36
CA CYS A 242 -13.63 7.61 -13.59
C CYS A 242 -12.88 7.39 -12.26
N VAL A 243 -12.28 6.20 -12.12
CA VAL A 243 -11.45 5.86 -10.94
C VAL A 243 -10.08 6.53 -11.03
N HIS A 244 -9.33 6.53 -9.91
CA HIS A 244 -7.97 7.06 -9.83
C HIS A 244 -7.06 6.51 -10.94
N HIS A 245 -6.09 7.31 -11.36
CA HIS A 245 -5.12 7.03 -12.43
C HIS A 245 -5.74 6.87 -13.84
N HIS A 246 -7.04 7.03 -14.01
CA HIS A 246 -7.65 7.10 -15.34
C HIS A 246 -7.35 8.48 -15.98
N PRO A 247 -7.04 8.58 -17.30
CA PRO A 247 -6.74 9.86 -17.96
C PRO A 247 -7.85 10.93 -17.85
N ALA A 248 -9.10 10.51 -17.64
CA ALA A 248 -10.26 11.38 -17.43
C ALA A 248 -10.72 11.39 -15.96
N PHE A 249 -9.81 11.12 -15.02
CA PHE A 249 -10.11 11.24 -13.59
C PHE A 249 -10.43 12.68 -13.22
N ASP A 250 -11.48 12.86 -12.44
CA ASP A 250 -11.91 14.12 -11.87
C ASP A 250 -12.65 13.87 -10.56
N VAL A 251 -12.84 14.89 -9.73
CA VAL A 251 -13.54 14.83 -8.46
C VAL A 251 -14.63 15.89 -8.38
N ASP A 252 -15.73 15.62 -7.70
CA ASP A 252 -16.72 16.65 -7.40
C ASP A 252 -16.22 17.53 -6.25
N GLU A 253 -15.74 18.72 -6.55
CA GLU A 253 -15.17 19.67 -5.59
C GLU A 253 -16.17 20.09 -4.49
N ASP A 254 -17.48 19.96 -4.71
CA ASP A 254 -18.48 20.19 -3.66
C ASP A 254 -18.36 19.22 -2.46
N THR A 255 -17.50 18.20 -2.52
CA THR A 255 -17.16 17.33 -1.38
C THR A 255 -16.13 17.93 -0.42
N PHE A 256 -15.30 18.89 -0.87
CA PHE A 256 -14.19 19.42 -0.07
C PHE A 256 -14.62 20.17 1.21
N PRO A 257 -15.73 20.96 1.22
CA PRO A 257 -16.22 21.56 2.45
C PRO A 257 -16.57 20.54 3.53
N ASP A 258 -17.19 19.41 3.14
CA ASP A 258 -17.52 18.32 4.08
C ASP A 258 -16.26 17.70 4.68
N GLY A 259 -15.27 17.39 3.85
CA GLY A 259 -13.97 16.84 4.28
C GLY A 259 -13.25 17.79 5.25
N SER A 260 -13.22 19.09 4.93
CA SER A 260 -12.60 20.12 5.79
C SER A 260 -13.32 20.25 7.13
N ALA A 261 -14.66 20.19 7.13
CA ALA A 261 -15.46 20.25 8.34
C ALA A 261 -15.27 19.01 9.23
N ILE A 262 -15.14 17.82 8.61
CA ILE A 262 -14.85 16.56 9.32
C ILE A 262 -13.49 16.61 10.00
N TYR A 263 -12.43 17.08 9.30
CA TYR A 263 -11.10 17.26 9.90
C TYR A 263 -11.16 18.19 11.12
N ALA A 264 -11.82 19.35 10.99
CA ALA A 264 -11.95 20.32 12.09
C ALA A 264 -12.72 19.72 13.27
N ARG A 265 -13.82 19.01 13.00
CA ARG A 265 -14.64 18.38 14.03
C ARG A 265 -13.91 17.24 14.72
N PHE A 266 -13.23 16.38 13.96
CA PHE A 266 -12.40 15.30 14.51
C PHE A 266 -11.34 15.86 15.45
N ALA A 267 -10.59 16.89 15.02
CA ALA A 267 -9.55 17.52 15.85
C ALA A 267 -10.12 18.02 17.19
N ILE A 268 -11.24 18.75 17.15
CA ILE A 268 -11.89 19.26 18.37
C ILE A 268 -12.33 18.13 19.31
N ASP A 269 -12.98 17.09 18.77
CA ASP A 269 -13.51 15.98 19.58
C ASP A 269 -12.38 15.09 20.12
N CYS A 270 -11.29 14.92 19.35
CA CYS A 270 -10.08 14.21 19.77
C CYS A 270 -9.38 14.93 20.92
N LEU A 271 -9.13 16.25 20.80
CA LEU A 271 -8.50 17.05 21.85
C LEU A 271 -9.32 17.06 23.15
N LYS A 272 -10.64 17.19 23.08
CA LYS A 272 -11.50 17.09 24.26
C LYS A 272 -11.36 15.74 24.96
N LYS A 273 -11.20 14.65 24.21
CA LYS A 273 -11.02 13.32 24.78
C LYS A 273 -9.64 13.14 25.43
N LEU A 274 -8.59 13.70 24.83
CA LEU A 274 -7.22 13.60 25.36
C LEU A 274 -7.02 14.48 26.61
N SER A 275 -7.82 15.53 26.79
CA SER A 275 -7.78 16.43 27.95
C SER A 275 -8.58 15.93 29.15
N MET A 276 -9.32 14.82 29.02
CA MET A 276 -10.11 14.17 30.11
C MET A 276 -9.30 13.05 30.78
#